data_8a2c28c744cd6b90fd724eedb7842fd1
#
_entry.id   8a2c28c744cd6b90fd724eedb7842fd1
#
_cell.length_a   1.000
_cell.length_b   1.000
_cell.length_c   1.000
_cell.angle_alpha   90.00
_cell.angle_beta   90.00
_cell.angle_gamma   90.00
#
_symmetry.space_group_name_H-M   'P 1'
#
loop_
_entity.id
_entity.type
_entity.pdbx_description
1 polymer ?
#
loop_
_entity_poly.entity_id
_entity_poly.type
_entity_poly.pdbx_seq_one_letter_code
_entity_poly.pdbx_strand_id
1 'polypeptide(L)'
;FKSVPVIIVITKSYSQPERKENIEMISNALSKYEKSINLKDIIPVVAEAYTIREDTVIEPDGIVDLIENTSEMIPDLEKGTSDAITNYKNVLLNRQIDAYISACVASAVTVGAVPIPFADTPVLILIQTSMMVGIGKMYKIDGSLKDVAKILASEIGVSSLAKSSISLLKPFIPATVVLNAIVAGLYTYFIGQGAKMISKKIKDGELSIDDIDSIRNIFESFVEGNNSKAMGYLKTIENISNIQPSQVKDIVFKAIGNTK
;
A
#
# COMPACT_ATOMS: atom_id res chain seq x y z
N PHE A 1 25.85 -7.17 35.75
CA PHE A 1 24.57 -7.09 35.00
C PHE A 1 23.39 -6.54 35.83
N LYS A 2 23.47 -6.45 37.16
CA LYS A 2 22.40 -5.91 38.03
C LYS A 2 22.07 -4.43 37.75
N SER A 3 23.03 -3.65 37.30
CA SER A 3 22.90 -2.21 37.04
C SER A 3 22.54 -1.89 35.58
N VAL A 4 22.67 -2.85 34.65
CA VAL A 4 22.40 -2.65 33.25
C VAL A 4 21.03 -3.23 32.89
N PRO A 5 20.09 -2.45 32.35
CA PRO A 5 18.82 -2.99 31.91
C PRO A 5 19.04 -3.94 30.70
N VAL A 6 18.29 -5.02 30.67
CA VAL A 6 18.37 -6.07 29.64
C VAL A 6 17.00 -6.22 28.98
N ILE A 7 16.93 -6.13 27.66
CA ILE A 7 15.80 -6.55 26.84
C ILE A 7 16.20 -7.81 26.08
N ILE A 8 15.33 -8.79 26.07
CA ILE A 8 15.50 -9.99 25.25
C ILE A 8 14.61 -9.86 24.02
N VAL A 9 15.22 -10.00 22.84
CA VAL A 9 14.52 -9.93 21.57
C VAL A 9 14.39 -11.32 20.96
N ILE A 10 13.14 -11.78 20.75
CA ILE A 10 12.87 -13.04 20.07
C ILE A 10 12.64 -12.72 18.59
N THR A 11 13.62 -12.99 17.76
CA THR A 11 13.53 -12.75 16.32
C THR A 11 12.75 -13.86 15.59
N LYS A 12 12.25 -13.56 14.37
CA LYS A 12 11.47 -14.50 13.53
C LYS A 12 10.21 -15.05 14.22
N SER A 13 9.59 -14.24 15.05
CA SER A 13 8.39 -14.60 15.82
C SER A 13 7.14 -14.57 14.94
N TYR A 14 7.06 -15.48 13.97
CA TYR A 14 6.00 -15.48 12.94
C TYR A 14 4.65 -16.01 13.46
N SER A 15 4.66 -16.93 14.41
CA SER A 15 3.45 -17.59 14.94
C SER A 15 3.02 -16.98 16.26
N GLN A 16 1.79 -16.46 16.34
CA GLN A 16 1.25 -15.87 17.58
C GLN A 16 1.17 -16.85 18.76
N PRO A 17 0.73 -18.11 18.59
CA PRO A 17 0.79 -19.09 19.68
C PRO A 17 2.20 -19.34 20.19
N GLU A 18 3.15 -19.56 19.28
CA GLU A 18 4.56 -19.81 19.63
C GLU A 18 5.23 -18.62 20.33
N ARG A 19 4.81 -17.39 20.03
CA ARG A 19 5.30 -16.18 20.74
C ARG A 19 5.04 -16.28 22.23
N LYS A 20 3.82 -16.66 22.63
CA LYS A 20 3.44 -16.78 24.04
C LYS A 20 4.23 -17.88 24.74
N GLU A 21 4.31 -19.05 24.11
CA GLU A 21 5.08 -20.18 24.63
C GLU A 21 6.56 -19.84 24.79
N ASN A 22 7.17 -19.20 23.80
CA ASN A 22 8.58 -18.79 23.85
C ASN A 22 8.84 -17.74 24.94
N ILE A 23 7.94 -16.75 25.11
CA ILE A 23 8.04 -15.75 26.19
C ILE A 23 7.97 -16.46 27.56
N GLU A 24 7.01 -17.34 27.76
CA GLU A 24 6.84 -18.09 29.00
C GLU A 24 8.06 -18.98 29.31
N MET A 25 8.56 -19.68 28.29
CA MET A 25 9.74 -20.54 28.41
C MET A 25 10.98 -19.74 28.82
N ILE A 26 11.23 -18.60 28.18
CA ILE A 26 12.36 -17.72 28.48
C ILE A 26 12.18 -17.09 29.87
N SER A 27 10.99 -16.60 30.19
CA SER A 27 10.67 -16.02 31.50
C SER A 27 10.91 -17.02 32.62
N ASN A 28 10.44 -18.26 32.47
CA ASN A 28 10.65 -19.35 33.44
C ASN A 28 12.14 -19.72 33.58
N ALA A 29 12.88 -19.74 32.45
CA ALA A 29 14.33 -20.02 32.50
C ALA A 29 15.10 -18.92 33.24
N LEU A 30 14.69 -17.67 33.08
CA LEU A 30 15.32 -16.50 33.68
C LEU A 30 14.92 -16.25 35.13
N SER A 31 13.78 -16.79 35.59
CA SER A 31 13.31 -16.63 36.97
C SER A 31 14.38 -17.05 38.02
N LYS A 32 15.20 -18.02 37.66
CA LYS A 32 16.34 -18.48 38.52
C LYS A 32 17.42 -17.42 38.67
N TYR A 33 17.47 -16.42 37.76
CA TYR A 33 18.49 -15.37 37.71
C TYR A 33 17.95 -13.98 38.02
N GLU A 34 16.69 -13.88 38.47
CA GLU A 34 15.98 -12.62 38.76
C GLU A 34 16.78 -11.66 39.64
N LYS A 35 17.54 -12.20 40.61
CA LYS A 35 18.43 -11.43 41.49
C LYS A 35 19.71 -10.93 40.82
N SER A 36 20.03 -11.43 39.63
CA SER A 36 21.32 -11.20 38.95
C SER A 36 21.17 -10.43 37.63
N ILE A 37 19.97 -10.39 37.05
CA ILE A 37 19.67 -9.77 35.78
C ILE A 37 18.58 -8.70 35.97
N ASN A 38 18.80 -7.51 35.46
CA ASN A 38 17.78 -6.45 35.44
C ASN A 38 16.96 -6.57 34.11
N LEU A 39 16.20 -7.66 34.01
CA LEU A 39 15.33 -7.89 32.86
C LEU A 39 14.20 -6.84 32.83
N LYS A 40 14.06 -6.14 31.71
CA LYS A 40 13.01 -5.14 31.49
C LYS A 40 11.86 -5.72 30.71
N ASP A 41 12.15 -6.39 29.59
CA ASP A 41 11.11 -6.96 28.74
C ASP A 41 11.65 -8.12 27.90
N ILE A 42 10.71 -8.89 27.32
CA ILE A 42 10.97 -9.94 26.33
C ILE A 42 10.07 -9.64 25.11
N ILE A 43 10.68 -9.14 24.04
CA ILE A 43 9.95 -8.59 22.88
C ILE A 43 10.07 -9.53 21.69
N PRO A 44 8.96 -10.13 21.23
CA PRO A 44 8.93 -10.90 20.00
C PRO A 44 8.92 -9.93 18.79
N VAL A 45 9.78 -10.18 17.81
CA VAL A 45 9.96 -9.29 16.66
C VAL A 45 9.92 -10.06 15.36
N VAL A 46 9.20 -9.49 14.38
CA VAL A 46 9.32 -9.78 12.96
C VAL A 46 9.87 -8.53 12.28
N ALA A 47 11.15 -8.54 11.93
CA ALA A 47 11.82 -7.35 11.40
C ALA A 47 11.49 -7.07 9.93
N GLU A 48 11.24 -8.11 9.14
CA GLU A 48 10.91 -8.03 7.72
C GLU A 48 9.67 -8.86 7.41
N ALA A 49 8.91 -8.44 6.40
CA ALA A 49 7.77 -9.21 5.93
C ALA A 49 8.22 -10.62 5.48
N TYR A 50 7.50 -11.63 5.95
CA TYR A 50 7.78 -13.03 5.63
C TYR A 50 6.60 -13.67 4.90
N THR A 51 6.84 -14.16 3.69
CA THR A 51 5.83 -14.85 2.90
C THR A 51 5.84 -16.34 3.20
N ILE A 52 4.75 -16.86 3.77
CA ILE A 52 4.58 -18.29 4.06
C ILE A 52 4.15 -19.04 2.78
N ARG A 53 3.22 -18.43 2.03
CA ARG A 53 2.67 -18.92 0.75
C ARG A 53 2.37 -17.71 -0.12
N GLU A 54 2.08 -17.94 -1.42
CA GLU A 54 1.85 -16.87 -2.40
C GLU A 54 0.83 -15.79 -1.95
N ASP A 55 -0.12 -16.15 -1.09
CA ASP A 55 -1.22 -15.31 -0.62
C ASP A 55 -1.15 -14.94 0.89
N THR A 56 -0.16 -15.47 1.61
CA THR A 56 -0.05 -15.29 3.07
C THR A 56 1.28 -14.64 3.43
N VAL A 57 1.23 -13.36 3.78
CA VAL A 57 2.37 -12.56 4.23
C VAL A 57 2.22 -12.22 5.71
N ILE A 58 3.28 -12.46 6.49
CA ILE A 58 3.39 -11.97 7.86
C ILE A 58 4.10 -10.62 7.80
N GLU A 59 3.40 -9.59 8.25
CA GLU A 59 3.94 -8.22 8.28
C GLU A 59 4.93 -8.03 9.43
N PRO A 60 5.85 -7.05 9.33
CA PRO A 60 6.74 -6.66 10.41
C PRO A 60 5.96 -6.26 11.66
N ASP A 61 6.44 -6.72 12.82
CA ASP A 61 5.77 -6.52 14.11
C ASP A 61 6.79 -6.49 15.28
N GLY A 62 6.45 -5.82 16.39
CA GLY A 62 7.27 -5.75 17.60
C GLY A 62 8.45 -4.79 17.55
N ILE A 63 8.80 -4.18 16.41
CA ILE A 63 9.93 -3.23 16.29
C ILE A 63 9.62 -1.91 17.00
N VAL A 64 8.38 -1.45 16.94
CA VAL A 64 7.98 -0.22 17.65
C VAL A 64 8.13 -0.41 19.14
N ASP A 65 7.65 -1.54 19.67
CA ASP A 65 7.76 -1.87 21.10
C ASP A 65 9.23 -1.96 21.52
N LEU A 66 10.09 -2.57 20.69
CA LEU A 66 11.54 -2.62 20.93
C LEU A 66 12.17 -1.24 21.00
N ILE A 67 11.83 -0.34 20.07
CA ILE A 67 12.36 1.03 20.03
C ILE A 67 11.85 1.81 21.26
N GLU A 68 10.56 1.74 21.57
CA GLU A 68 9.95 2.44 22.72
C GLU A 68 10.60 1.98 24.03
N ASN A 69 10.66 0.68 24.30
CA ASN A 69 11.31 0.13 25.50
C ASN A 69 12.80 0.46 25.58
N THR A 70 13.50 0.50 24.45
CA THR A 70 14.93 0.86 24.44
C THR A 70 15.13 2.34 24.75
N SER A 71 14.27 3.22 24.24
CA SER A 71 14.38 4.67 24.44
C SER A 71 14.08 5.09 25.88
N GLU A 72 13.15 4.41 26.56
CA GLU A 72 12.88 4.65 27.98
C GLU A 72 14.12 4.40 28.87
N MET A 73 15.05 3.58 28.39
CA MET A 73 16.27 3.24 29.14
C MET A 73 17.44 4.20 28.89
N ILE A 74 17.34 5.04 27.87
CA ILE A 74 18.41 5.94 27.45
C ILE A 74 17.85 7.37 27.36
N PRO A 75 17.87 8.14 28.46
CA PRO A 75 17.21 9.45 28.57
C PRO A 75 17.63 10.48 27.50
N ASP A 76 18.84 10.39 26.98
CA ASP A 76 19.34 11.34 25.99
C ASP A 76 18.87 11.04 24.54
N LEU A 77 18.09 9.98 24.33
CA LEU A 77 17.62 9.55 23.01
C LEU A 77 16.17 9.95 22.68
N GLU A 78 15.43 10.57 23.63
CA GLU A 78 13.97 10.78 23.49
C GLU A 78 13.54 11.42 22.15
N LYS A 79 14.24 12.48 21.71
CA LYS A 79 13.84 13.18 20.48
C LYS A 79 14.18 12.38 19.20
N GLY A 80 15.39 11.85 19.10
CA GLY A 80 15.80 11.05 17.96
C GLY A 80 15.04 9.74 17.84
N THR A 81 14.58 9.18 18.94
CA THR A 81 13.80 7.95 19.01
C THR A 81 12.36 8.18 18.56
N SER A 82 11.73 9.28 18.96
CA SER A 82 10.38 9.65 18.48
C SER A 82 10.34 9.80 16.96
N ASP A 83 11.37 10.42 16.38
CA ASP A 83 11.48 10.56 14.94
C ASP A 83 11.72 9.20 14.24
N ALA A 84 12.53 8.32 14.82
CA ALA A 84 12.77 6.99 14.30
C ALA A 84 11.49 6.12 14.32
N ILE A 85 10.73 6.15 15.40
CA ILE A 85 9.44 5.46 15.52
C ILE A 85 8.45 6.00 14.48
N THR A 86 8.35 7.32 14.36
CA THR A 86 7.45 7.96 13.40
C THR A 86 7.81 7.58 11.96
N ASN A 87 9.09 7.61 11.62
CA ASN A 87 9.58 7.20 10.31
C ASN A 87 9.28 5.73 10.03
N TYR A 88 9.52 4.84 11.00
CA TYR A 88 9.22 3.42 10.85
C TYR A 88 7.72 3.16 10.66
N LYS A 89 6.85 3.77 11.48
CA LYS A 89 5.38 3.71 11.31
C LYS A 89 4.94 4.18 9.92
N ASN A 90 5.54 5.24 9.42
CA ASN A 90 5.26 5.75 8.08
C ASN A 90 5.72 4.78 6.97
N VAL A 91 6.87 4.11 7.13
CA VAL A 91 7.33 3.08 6.18
C VAL A 91 6.38 1.91 6.14
N LEU A 92 5.94 1.41 7.31
CA LEU A 92 4.96 0.31 7.40
C LEU A 92 3.63 0.71 6.76
N LEU A 93 3.10 1.88 7.10
CA LEU A 93 1.86 2.40 6.53
C LEU A 93 1.94 2.49 5.00
N ASN A 94 3.06 2.99 4.47
CA ASN A 94 3.27 3.08 3.02
C ASN A 94 3.27 1.70 2.36
N ARG A 95 3.92 0.70 2.97
CA ARG A 95 3.92 -0.69 2.45
C ARG A 95 2.51 -1.29 2.44
N GLN A 96 1.75 -1.12 3.52
CA GLN A 96 0.37 -1.61 3.62
C GLN A 96 -0.53 -0.97 2.55
N ILE A 97 -0.41 0.34 2.35
CA ILE A 97 -1.16 1.05 1.31
C ILE A 97 -0.77 0.55 -0.09
N ASP A 98 0.52 0.37 -0.38
CA ASP A 98 0.97 -0.11 -1.68
C ASP A 98 0.52 -1.55 -1.95
N ALA A 99 0.51 -2.42 -0.94
CA ALA A 99 -0.06 -3.77 -1.03
C ALA A 99 -1.57 -3.74 -1.30
N TYR A 100 -2.30 -2.87 -0.61
CA TYR A 100 -3.74 -2.69 -0.82
C TYR A 100 -4.06 -2.17 -2.22
N ILE A 101 -3.32 -1.18 -2.71
CA ILE A 101 -3.45 -0.69 -4.09
C ILE A 101 -3.19 -1.83 -5.08
N SER A 102 -2.14 -2.63 -4.86
CA SER A 102 -1.79 -3.76 -5.74
C SER A 102 -2.90 -4.81 -5.80
N ALA A 103 -3.56 -5.10 -4.69
CA ALA A 103 -4.71 -6.00 -4.65
C ALA A 103 -5.90 -5.44 -5.44
N CYS A 104 -6.19 -4.14 -5.30
CA CYS A 104 -7.24 -3.47 -6.07
C CYS A 104 -6.93 -3.44 -7.58
N VAL A 105 -5.67 -3.23 -7.95
CA VAL A 105 -5.20 -3.30 -9.36
C VAL A 105 -5.43 -4.69 -9.93
N ALA A 106 -5.06 -5.75 -9.22
CA ALA A 106 -5.29 -7.12 -9.66
C ALA A 106 -6.78 -7.42 -9.87
N SER A 107 -7.63 -6.93 -8.96
CA SER A 107 -9.10 -7.04 -9.09
C SER A 107 -9.61 -6.28 -10.31
N ALA A 108 -9.13 -5.05 -10.55
CA ALA A 108 -9.52 -4.23 -11.69
C ALA A 108 -9.11 -4.86 -13.04
N VAL A 109 -7.91 -5.45 -13.11
CA VAL A 109 -7.47 -6.20 -14.30
C VAL A 109 -8.42 -7.37 -14.58
N THR A 110 -8.80 -8.11 -13.55
CA THR A 110 -9.73 -9.24 -13.68
C THR A 110 -11.09 -8.79 -14.19
N VAL A 111 -11.64 -7.70 -13.64
CA VAL A 111 -12.92 -7.13 -14.08
C VAL A 111 -12.83 -6.62 -15.52
N GLY A 112 -11.78 -5.87 -15.86
CA GLY A 112 -11.57 -5.36 -17.22
C GLY A 112 -11.34 -6.44 -18.28
N ALA A 113 -10.96 -7.66 -17.87
CA ALA A 113 -10.83 -8.83 -18.74
C ALA A 113 -12.16 -9.53 -19.04
N VAL A 114 -13.28 -9.10 -18.47
CA VAL A 114 -14.61 -9.67 -18.76
C VAL A 114 -15.13 -9.08 -20.08
N PRO A 115 -15.51 -9.89 -21.08
CA PRO A 115 -15.90 -9.42 -22.40
C PRO A 115 -17.36 -8.94 -22.47
N ILE A 116 -17.85 -8.24 -21.45
CA ILE A 116 -19.21 -7.71 -21.39
C ILE A 116 -19.14 -6.19 -21.52
N PRO A 117 -19.60 -5.60 -22.63
CA PRO A 117 -19.58 -4.15 -22.82
C PRO A 117 -20.32 -3.43 -21.68
N PHE A 118 -19.65 -2.44 -21.06
CA PHE A 118 -20.18 -1.55 -19.99
C PHE A 118 -20.54 -2.20 -18.66
N ALA A 119 -20.43 -3.52 -18.48
CA ALA A 119 -20.71 -4.18 -17.20
C ALA A 119 -19.58 -3.99 -16.18
N ASP A 120 -18.39 -3.68 -16.65
CA ASP A 120 -17.18 -3.46 -15.86
C ASP A 120 -17.16 -2.09 -15.16
N THR A 121 -17.76 -1.06 -15.77
CA THR A 121 -17.68 0.33 -15.29
C THR A 121 -18.21 0.50 -13.85
N PRO A 122 -19.42 0.04 -13.49
CA PRO A 122 -19.91 0.17 -12.11
C PRO A 122 -19.05 -0.56 -11.09
N VAL A 123 -18.51 -1.73 -11.46
CA VAL A 123 -17.65 -2.54 -10.58
C VAL A 123 -16.30 -1.87 -10.40
N LEU A 124 -15.71 -1.32 -11.46
CA LEU A 124 -14.46 -0.56 -11.38
C LEU A 124 -14.61 0.69 -10.51
N ILE A 125 -15.70 1.45 -10.68
CA ILE A 125 -15.99 2.61 -9.81
C ILE A 125 -16.09 2.18 -8.35
N LEU A 126 -16.73 1.05 -8.05
CA LEU A 126 -16.83 0.54 -6.69
C LEU A 126 -15.46 0.15 -6.12
N ILE A 127 -14.62 -0.56 -6.88
CA ILE A 127 -13.26 -0.92 -6.47
C ILE A 127 -12.45 0.35 -6.17
N GLN A 128 -12.46 1.31 -7.09
CA GLN A 128 -11.68 2.54 -6.97
C GLN A 128 -12.16 3.43 -5.81
N THR A 129 -13.48 3.60 -5.65
CA THR A 129 -14.05 4.36 -4.53
C THR A 129 -13.74 3.70 -3.20
N SER A 130 -13.90 2.39 -3.09
CA SER A 130 -13.58 1.65 -1.87
C SER A 130 -12.09 1.72 -1.53
N MET A 131 -11.23 1.66 -2.53
CA MET A 131 -9.79 1.83 -2.38
C MET A 131 -9.43 3.21 -1.84
N MET A 132 -9.95 4.29 -2.42
CA MET A 132 -9.70 5.65 -1.95
C MET A 132 -10.16 5.86 -0.50
N VAL A 133 -11.36 5.40 -0.16
CA VAL A 133 -11.87 5.46 1.22
C VAL A 133 -11.01 4.63 2.18
N GLY A 134 -10.58 3.44 1.75
CA GLY A 134 -9.69 2.57 2.54
C GLY A 134 -8.35 3.22 2.82
N ILE A 135 -7.72 3.83 1.81
CA ILE A 135 -6.46 4.58 1.96
C ILE A 135 -6.62 5.75 2.94
N GLY A 136 -7.70 6.54 2.80
CA GLY A 136 -7.97 7.64 3.70
C GLY A 136 -8.14 7.19 5.16
N LYS A 137 -8.82 6.06 5.40
CA LYS A 137 -8.95 5.47 6.74
C LYS A 137 -7.59 5.01 7.30
N MET A 138 -6.70 4.47 6.48
CA MET A 138 -5.34 4.10 6.90
C MET A 138 -4.54 5.33 7.36
N TYR A 139 -4.77 6.50 6.74
CA TYR A 139 -4.22 7.78 7.19
C TYR A 139 -4.97 8.41 8.36
N LYS A 140 -6.04 7.76 8.88
CA LYS A 140 -6.90 8.26 9.95
C LYS A 140 -7.57 9.59 9.60
N ILE A 141 -7.97 9.75 8.34
CA ILE A 141 -8.74 10.91 7.90
C ILE A 141 -10.21 10.63 8.17
N ASP A 142 -10.82 11.52 8.95
CA ASP A 142 -12.25 11.51 9.25
C ASP A 142 -12.97 12.50 8.32
N GLY A 143 -14.25 12.26 8.04
CA GLY A 143 -15.10 13.17 7.27
C GLY A 143 -15.61 12.65 5.94
N SER A 144 -15.86 13.55 4.98
CA SER A 144 -16.54 13.29 3.71
C SER A 144 -15.73 12.52 2.65
N LEU A 145 -14.73 11.75 3.07
CA LEU A 145 -13.89 10.93 2.16
C LEU A 145 -14.69 10.12 1.14
N LYS A 146 -15.84 9.59 1.56
CA LYS A 146 -16.70 8.79 0.67
C LYS A 146 -17.29 9.63 -0.46
N ASP A 147 -17.62 10.86 -0.21
CA ASP A 147 -18.20 11.76 -1.20
C ASP A 147 -17.12 12.31 -2.12
N VAL A 148 -15.97 12.70 -1.58
CA VAL A 148 -14.78 13.06 -2.38
C VAL A 148 -14.36 11.87 -3.26
N ALA A 149 -14.30 10.66 -2.72
CA ALA A 149 -13.94 9.46 -3.46
C ALA A 149 -14.92 9.14 -4.58
N LYS A 150 -16.23 9.35 -4.36
CA LYS A 150 -17.25 9.18 -5.42
C LYS A 150 -17.09 10.21 -6.53
N ILE A 151 -16.87 11.48 -6.20
CA ILE A 151 -16.65 12.53 -7.17
C ILE A 151 -15.43 12.20 -8.03
N LEU A 152 -14.29 11.92 -7.42
CA LEU A 152 -13.07 11.59 -8.11
C LEU A 152 -13.20 10.32 -8.97
N ALA A 153 -13.80 9.24 -8.44
CA ALA A 153 -13.96 7.99 -9.17
C ALA A 153 -14.93 8.13 -10.36
N SER A 154 -16.03 8.88 -10.20
CA SER A 154 -17.01 9.08 -11.30
C SER A 154 -16.48 10.00 -12.40
N GLU A 155 -15.77 11.04 -12.06
CA GLU A 155 -15.24 12.01 -13.03
C GLU A 155 -13.99 11.49 -13.75
N ILE A 156 -13.11 10.77 -13.04
CA ILE A 156 -11.82 10.29 -13.59
C ILE A 156 -11.93 8.86 -14.13
N GLY A 157 -12.71 7.99 -13.49
CA GLY A 157 -12.87 6.58 -13.90
C GLY A 157 -13.55 6.39 -15.26
N VAL A 158 -14.39 7.35 -15.68
CA VAL A 158 -15.11 7.34 -16.98
C VAL A 158 -14.63 8.47 -17.89
N SER A 159 -13.69 9.29 -17.45
CA SER A 159 -13.31 10.55 -18.06
C SER A 159 -12.56 10.39 -19.38
N SER A 160 -12.37 11.53 -20.03
CA SER A 160 -11.64 11.71 -21.29
C SER A 160 -10.26 11.01 -21.32
N LEU A 161 -9.58 10.87 -20.16
CA LEU A 161 -8.26 10.25 -20.04
C LEU A 161 -8.30 8.74 -20.32
N ALA A 162 -9.26 8.01 -19.74
CA ALA A 162 -9.41 6.58 -20.03
C ALA A 162 -9.78 6.36 -21.50
N LYS A 163 -10.67 7.19 -22.05
CA LYS A 163 -11.06 7.16 -23.48
C LYS A 163 -9.89 7.48 -24.39
N SER A 164 -9.08 8.49 -24.06
CA SER A 164 -7.89 8.85 -24.84
C SER A 164 -6.85 7.75 -24.82
N SER A 165 -6.62 7.10 -23.66
CA SER A 165 -5.68 5.99 -23.55
C SER A 165 -6.13 4.78 -24.36
N ILE A 166 -7.41 4.44 -24.33
CA ILE A 166 -7.98 3.39 -25.17
C ILE A 166 -7.77 3.72 -26.65
N SER A 167 -8.06 4.96 -27.07
CA SER A 167 -7.88 5.39 -28.46
C SER A 167 -6.43 5.34 -28.91
N LEU A 168 -5.48 5.67 -28.03
CA LEU A 168 -4.05 5.64 -28.32
C LEU A 168 -3.49 4.22 -28.40
N LEU A 169 -4.02 3.27 -27.62
CA LEU A 169 -3.55 1.88 -27.57
C LEU A 169 -4.24 0.98 -28.59
N LYS A 170 -5.46 1.30 -29.00
CA LYS A 170 -6.27 0.48 -29.92
C LYS A 170 -5.55 0.08 -31.20
N PRO A 171 -4.70 0.91 -31.85
CA PRO A 171 -3.94 0.50 -33.02
C PRO A 171 -2.87 -0.57 -32.72
N PHE A 172 -2.39 -0.64 -31.48
CA PHE A 172 -1.33 -1.55 -31.05
C PHE A 172 -1.87 -2.83 -30.41
N ILE A 173 -3.05 -2.74 -29.76
CA ILE A 173 -3.71 -3.84 -29.05
C ILE A 173 -5.13 -3.99 -29.60
N PRO A 174 -5.33 -4.78 -30.67
CA PRO A 174 -6.65 -4.92 -31.28
C PRO A 174 -7.64 -5.73 -30.43
N ALA A 175 -7.14 -6.55 -29.50
CA ALA A 175 -7.98 -7.34 -28.60
C ALA A 175 -8.59 -6.44 -27.50
N THR A 176 -9.88 -6.09 -27.63
CA THR A 176 -10.59 -5.19 -26.73
C THR A 176 -10.54 -5.62 -25.26
N VAL A 177 -10.62 -6.92 -24.98
CA VAL A 177 -10.56 -7.50 -23.63
C VAL A 177 -9.21 -7.22 -22.97
N VAL A 178 -8.11 -7.47 -23.68
CA VAL A 178 -6.75 -7.22 -23.18
C VAL A 178 -6.53 -5.74 -22.94
N LEU A 179 -6.96 -4.90 -23.88
CA LEU A 179 -6.85 -3.43 -23.77
C LEU A 179 -7.62 -2.90 -22.56
N ASN A 180 -8.86 -3.34 -22.39
CA ASN A 180 -9.68 -2.92 -21.25
C ASN A 180 -9.04 -3.33 -19.92
N ALA A 181 -8.52 -4.55 -19.82
CA ALA A 181 -7.86 -5.03 -18.62
C ALA A 181 -6.60 -4.23 -18.28
N ILE A 182 -5.77 -3.90 -19.28
CA ILE A 182 -4.57 -3.05 -19.09
C ILE A 182 -4.99 -1.66 -18.60
N VAL A 183 -5.94 -1.05 -19.26
CA VAL A 183 -6.42 0.31 -18.91
C VAL A 183 -7.04 0.29 -17.51
N ALA A 184 -7.91 -0.66 -17.20
CA ALA A 184 -8.52 -0.79 -15.87
C ALA A 184 -7.46 -0.91 -14.76
N GLY A 185 -6.45 -1.75 -14.95
CA GLY A 185 -5.35 -1.92 -13.99
C GLY A 185 -4.53 -0.65 -13.80
N LEU A 186 -4.07 -0.01 -14.89
CA LEU A 186 -3.26 1.20 -14.84
C LEU A 186 -4.01 2.37 -14.17
N TYR A 187 -5.27 2.59 -14.54
CA TYR A 187 -6.05 3.67 -13.93
C TYR A 187 -6.32 3.41 -12.46
N THR A 188 -6.64 2.17 -12.09
CA THR A 188 -6.80 1.83 -10.67
C THR A 188 -5.53 2.09 -9.88
N TYR A 189 -4.36 1.80 -10.45
CA TYR A 189 -3.08 2.14 -9.83
C TYR A 189 -2.89 3.65 -9.67
N PHE A 190 -3.10 4.44 -10.72
CA PHE A 190 -2.92 5.89 -10.65
C PHE A 190 -3.91 6.53 -9.67
N ILE A 191 -5.16 6.07 -9.65
CA ILE A 191 -6.15 6.49 -8.66
C ILE A 191 -5.67 6.17 -7.24
N GLY A 192 -5.14 4.96 -7.00
CA GLY A 192 -4.62 4.56 -5.70
C GLY A 192 -3.45 5.42 -5.24
N GLN A 193 -2.46 5.65 -6.10
CA GLN A 193 -1.30 6.47 -5.78
C GLN A 193 -1.66 7.95 -5.61
N GLY A 194 -2.59 8.47 -6.41
CA GLY A 194 -3.13 9.82 -6.25
C GLY A 194 -3.85 9.97 -4.91
N ALA A 195 -4.69 9.01 -4.54
CA ALA A 195 -5.38 8.97 -3.25
C ALA A 195 -4.39 8.90 -2.07
N LYS A 196 -3.31 8.10 -2.19
CA LYS A 196 -2.23 8.01 -1.21
C LYS A 196 -1.55 9.39 -1.00
N MET A 197 -1.20 10.05 -2.10
CA MET A 197 -0.56 11.38 -2.07
C MET A 197 -1.48 12.44 -1.43
N ILE A 198 -2.73 12.50 -1.86
CA ILE A 198 -3.73 13.45 -1.31
C ILE A 198 -3.98 13.17 0.17
N SER A 199 -4.21 11.90 0.54
CA SER A 199 -4.43 11.53 1.93
C SER A 199 -3.25 11.90 2.83
N LYS A 200 -2.02 11.74 2.32
CA LYS A 200 -0.82 12.19 3.04
C LYS A 200 -0.83 13.70 3.25
N LYS A 201 -1.10 14.49 2.20
CA LYS A 201 -1.18 15.96 2.29
C LYS A 201 -2.26 16.44 3.27
N ILE A 202 -3.43 15.79 3.29
CA ILE A 202 -4.49 16.11 4.25
C ILE A 202 -4.04 15.78 5.67
N LYS A 203 -3.44 14.61 5.90
CA LYS A 203 -2.90 14.21 7.21
C LYS A 203 -1.85 15.19 7.71
N ASP A 204 -0.96 15.64 6.82
CA ASP A 204 0.13 16.56 7.15
C ASP A 204 -0.35 18.03 7.30
N GLY A 205 -1.63 18.31 7.06
CA GLY A 205 -2.24 19.65 7.15
C GLY A 205 -1.92 20.57 5.97
N GLU A 206 -1.35 20.02 4.89
CA GLU A 206 -1.01 20.77 3.67
C GLU A 206 -2.23 21.00 2.76
N LEU A 207 -3.29 20.22 2.94
CA LEU A 207 -4.50 20.26 2.12
C LEU A 207 -5.74 20.04 3.01
N SER A 208 -6.79 20.86 2.80
CA SER A 208 -8.09 20.62 3.45
C SER A 208 -8.89 19.57 2.68
N ILE A 209 -9.58 18.68 3.41
CA ILE A 209 -10.51 17.73 2.80
C ILE A 209 -11.71 18.43 2.12
N ASP A 210 -12.04 19.63 2.55
CA ASP A 210 -13.15 20.42 2.01
C ASP A 210 -12.76 21.21 0.75
N ASP A 211 -11.46 21.29 0.44
CA ASP A 211 -10.96 21.96 -0.77
C ASP A 211 -11.00 21.00 -1.98
N ILE A 212 -12.21 20.71 -2.44
CA ILE A 212 -12.47 19.76 -3.53
C ILE A 212 -11.77 20.15 -4.82
N ASP A 213 -11.69 21.46 -5.14
CA ASP A 213 -11.07 21.91 -6.39
C ASP A 213 -9.56 21.69 -6.39
N SER A 214 -8.87 22.00 -5.29
CA SER A 214 -7.45 21.69 -5.15
C SER A 214 -7.18 20.18 -5.18
N ILE A 215 -8.01 19.40 -4.50
CA ILE A 215 -7.93 17.91 -4.54
C ILE A 215 -8.05 17.40 -5.97
N ARG A 216 -9.05 17.88 -6.72
CA ARG A 216 -9.28 17.51 -8.12
C ARG A 216 -8.08 17.86 -8.99
N ASN A 217 -7.62 19.09 -8.96
CA ASN A 217 -6.51 19.58 -9.78
C ASN A 217 -5.21 18.79 -9.53
N ILE A 218 -4.89 18.52 -8.27
CA ILE A 218 -3.72 17.71 -7.88
C ILE A 218 -3.87 16.29 -8.43
N PHE A 219 -5.06 15.70 -8.30
CA PHE A 219 -5.33 14.35 -8.72
C PHE A 219 -5.25 14.18 -10.24
N GLU A 220 -5.90 15.08 -11.01
CA GLU A 220 -5.87 15.07 -12.46
C GLU A 220 -4.44 15.23 -13.00
N SER A 221 -3.69 16.21 -12.51
CA SER A 221 -2.30 16.43 -12.90
C SER A 221 -1.43 15.22 -12.62
N PHE A 222 -1.65 14.52 -11.48
CA PHE A 222 -0.93 13.30 -11.13
C PHE A 222 -1.26 12.16 -12.09
N VAL A 223 -2.55 11.93 -12.38
CA VAL A 223 -3.00 10.86 -13.27
C VAL A 223 -2.50 11.10 -14.69
N GLU A 224 -2.60 12.32 -15.22
CA GLU A 224 -2.12 12.68 -16.57
C GLU A 224 -0.61 12.46 -16.72
N GLY A 225 0.18 12.93 -15.77
CA GLY A 225 1.63 12.80 -15.80
C GLY A 225 2.09 11.33 -15.79
N ASN A 226 1.46 10.48 -14.99
CA ASN A 226 1.79 9.05 -14.92
C ASN A 226 1.23 8.25 -16.10
N ASN A 227 0.05 8.64 -16.62
CA ASN A 227 -0.52 8.01 -17.80
C ASN A 227 0.42 8.14 -19.01
N SER A 228 1.00 9.31 -19.24
CA SER A 228 1.94 9.55 -20.34
C SER A 228 3.16 8.62 -20.25
N LYS A 229 3.72 8.39 -19.07
CA LYS A 229 4.84 7.46 -18.85
C LYS A 229 4.45 6.01 -19.12
N ALA A 230 3.30 5.56 -18.58
CA ALA A 230 2.81 4.20 -18.77
C ALA A 230 2.51 3.92 -20.25
N MET A 231 1.89 4.87 -20.95
CA MET A 231 1.63 4.75 -22.40
C MET A 231 2.92 4.69 -23.19
N GLY A 232 3.94 5.46 -22.82
CA GLY A 232 5.28 5.40 -23.42
C GLY A 232 5.86 3.99 -23.29
N TYR A 233 5.83 3.40 -22.09
CA TYR A 233 6.30 2.03 -21.85
C TYR A 233 5.51 1.00 -22.67
N LEU A 234 4.19 1.04 -22.66
CA LEU A 234 3.36 0.08 -23.40
C LEU A 234 3.67 0.05 -24.90
N LYS A 235 4.02 1.20 -25.49
CA LYS A 235 4.41 1.27 -26.90
C LYS A 235 5.76 0.63 -27.21
N THR A 236 6.62 0.41 -26.20
CA THR A 236 7.92 -0.26 -26.37
C THR A 236 7.86 -1.77 -26.28
N ILE A 237 6.70 -2.34 -25.88
CA ILE A 237 6.53 -3.79 -25.76
C ILE A 237 6.44 -4.42 -27.16
N GLU A 238 7.42 -5.27 -27.46
CA GLU A 238 7.38 -6.06 -28.68
C GLU A 238 6.20 -7.04 -28.65
N ASN A 239 5.54 -7.21 -29.79
CA ASN A 239 4.37 -8.11 -29.96
C ASN A 239 3.18 -7.80 -29.02
N ILE A 240 3.00 -6.55 -28.62
CA ILE A 240 1.89 -6.14 -27.76
C ILE A 240 0.51 -6.56 -28.33
N SER A 241 0.40 -6.69 -29.64
CA SER A 241 -0.82 -7.17 -30.35
C SER A 241 -1.17 -8.63 -30.03
N ASN A 242 -0.21 -9.43 -29.58
CA ASN A 242 -0.36 -10.87 -29.33
C ASN A 242 -0.45 -11.22 -27.85
N ILE A 243 -0.62 -10.21 -26.98
CA ILE A 243 -0.73 -10.41 -25.53
C ILE A 243 -1.94 -11.30 -25.22
N GLN A 244 -1.69 -12.35 -24.43
CA GLN A 244 -2.74 -13.20 -23.91
C GLN A 244 -3.34 -12.61 -22.63
N PRO A 245 -4.62 -12.83 -22.32
CA PRO A 245 -5.26 -12.34 -21.08
C PRO A 245 -4.49 -12.71 -19.82
N SER A 246 -3.87 -13.88 -19.76
CA SER A 246 -3.04 -14.34 -18.63
C SER A 246 -1.78 -13.50 -18.37
N GLN A 247 -1.28 -12.79 -19.38
CA GLN A 247 -0.08 -11.95 -19.30
C GLN A 247 -0.36 -10.51 -18.89
N VAL A 248 -1.63 -10.10 -18.92
CA VAL A 248 -2.03 -8.69 -18.72
C VAL A 248 -1.60 -8.18 -17.36
N LYS A 249 -1.79 -8.97 -16.31
CA LYS A 249 -1.40 -8.59 -14.94
C LYS A 249 0.08 -8.23 -14.87
N ASP A 250 0.95 -9.07 -15.40
CA ASP A 250 2.40 -8.85 -15.38
C ASP A 250 2.80 -7.61 -16.18
N ILE A 251 2.14 -7.37 -17.31
CA ILE A 251 2.37 -6.19 -18.14
C ILE A 251 1.97 -4.93 -17.40
N VAL A 252 0.82 -4.91 -16.73
CA VAL A 252 0.35 -3.77 -15.93
C VAL A 252 1.36 -3.47 -14.82
N PHE A 253 1.82 -4.49 -14.06
CA PHE A 253 2.80 -4.29 -12.99
C PHE A 253 4.17 -3.82 -13.50
N LYS A 254 4.62 -4.29 -14.68
CA LYS A 254 5.83 -3.78 -15.33
C LYS A 254 5.67 -2.33 -15.78
N ALA A 255 4.52 -1.98 -16.37
CA ALA A 255 4.23 -0.60 -16.76
C ALA A 255 4.22 0.34 -15.53
N ILE A 256 3.63 -0.10 -14.43
CA ILE A 256 3.64 0.60 -13.14
C ILE A 256 5.07 0.81 -12.61
N GLY A 257 5.92 -0.22 -12.69
CA GLY A 257 7.32 -0.13 -12.28
C GLY A 257 8.12 0.93 -13.05
N ASN A 258 7.77 1.20 -14.30
CA ASN A 258 8.41 2.22 -15.15
C ASN A 258 7.85 3.64 -14.92
N THR A 259 6.82 3.81 -14.07
CA THR A 259 6.30 5.13 -13.67
C THR A 259 6.93 5.66 -12.37
N LYS A 260 7.64 4.81 -11.65
CA LYS A 260 8.40 5.18 -10.45
C LYS A 260 9.76 5.72 -10.86
#